data_b1cc77b258f63b6cb3ce92afdb58041d
#
_entry.id   b1cc77b258f63b6cb3ce92afdb58041d
#
_cell.length_a   1.000
_cell.length_b   1.000
_cell.length_c   1.000
_cell.angle_alpha   90.00
_cell.angle_beta   90.00
_cell.angle_gamma   90.00
#
_symmetry.space_group_name_H-M   'P 1'
#
loop_
_entity.id
_entity.type
_entity.pdbx_description
1 polymer ?
#
loop_
_entity_poly.entity_id
_entity_poly.type
_entity_poly.pdbx_seq_one_letter_code
_entity_poly.pdbx_strand_id
1 'polypeptide(L)'
;MIVIDTSAVLAVVLKEAEGSAFLTAMLAGNDCLLGAANLLETRMVLHARDPANIPDMDLLLKRLRVRIEPVTESQSDLAFAAFRKFGKGMRHPAGLNFGDCFAYALAKDLGCPLLFKGNDFIHTDITPAI
;
A
#
# COMPACT_ATOMS: atom_id res chain seq x y z
N MET A 1 -14.35 2.15 1.35
CA MET A 1 -13.31 1.60 0.44
C MET A 1 -11.97 2.23 0.80
N ILE A 2 -10.96 1.42 1.04
CA ILE A 2 -9.60 1.87 1.33
C ILE A 2 -8.60 1.13 0.45
N VAL A 3 -7.56 1.82 0.02
CA VAL A 3 -6.39 1.21 -0.61
C VAL A 3 -5.39 0.89 0.48
N ILE A 4 -4.78 -0.31 0.44
CA ILE A 4 -3.76 -0.72 1.39
C ILE A 4 -2.39 -0.73 0.71
N ASP A 5 -1.41 -0.10 1.35
CA ASP A 5 -0.04 -0.10 0.89
C ASP A 5 0.69 -1.39 1.32
N THR A 6 1.76 -1.74 0.63
CA THR A 6 2.67 -2.82 1.03
C THR A 6 3.06 -2.72 2.50
N SER A 7 3.37 -1.53 3.00
CA SER A 7 3.76 -1.31 4.40
C SER A 7 2.69 -1.73 5.40
N ALA A 8 1.41 -1.54 5.06
CA ALA A 8 0.31 -1.94 5.92
C ALA A 8 0.12 -3.46 5.95
N VAL A 9 0.22 -4.12 4.80
CA VAL A 9 0.17 -5.59 4.73
C VAL A 9 1.32 -6.20 5.53
N LEU A 10 2.52 -5.70 5.35
CA LEU A 10 3.71 -6.18 6.07
C LEU A 10 3.58 -5.98 7.58
N ALA A 11 3.05 -4.85 8.02
CA ALA A 11 2.84 -4.58 9.45
C ALA A 11 1.93 -5.62 10.10
N VAL A 12 0.87 -6.04 9.41
CA VAL A 12 -0.05 -7.08 9.90
C VAL A 12 0.61 -8.46 9.88
N VAL A 13 1.19 -8.83 8.76
CA VAL A 13 1.76 -10.18 8.56
C VAL A 13 2.98 -10.41 9.45
N LEU A 14 3.86 -9.43 9.57
CA LEU A 14 5.07 -9.50 10.38
C LEU A 14 4.83 -9.11 11.85
N LYS A 15 3.58 -8.84 12.23
CA LYS A 15 3.20 -8.49 13.62
C LYS A 15 3.99 -7.30 14.16
N GLU A 16 4.15 -6.28 13.32
CA GLU A 16 4.73 -5.02 13.75
C GLU A 16 3.81 -4.28 14.72
N ALA A 17 4.31 -3.24 15.40
CA ALA A 17 3.56 -2.54 16.44
C ALA A 17 2.23 -1.95 15.94
N GLU A 18 2.20 -1.44 14.72
CA GLU A 18 1.00 -0.85 14.10
C GLU A 18 0.04 -1.88 13.51
N GLY A 19 0.46 -3.15 13.39
CA GLY A 19 -0.30 -4.19 12.69
C GLY A 19 -1.68 -4.41 13.26
N SER A 20 -1.85 -4.37 14.57
CA SER A 20 -3.15 -4.53 15.24
C SER A 20 -4.14 -3.42 14.83
N ALA A 21 -3.70 -2.16 14.84
CA ALA A 21 -4.53 -1.03 14.44
C ALA A 21 -4.89 -1.10 12.95
N PHE A 22 -3.96 -1.52 12.10
CA PHE A 22 -4.20 -1.68 10.67
C PHE A 22 -5.19 -2.81 10.39
N LEU A 23 -5.05 -3.94 11.08
CA LEU A 23 -6.00 -5.04 10.93
C LEU A 23 -7.41 -4.61 11.36
N THR A 24 -7.53 -3.86 12.44
CA THR A 24 -8.80 -3.29 12.88
C THR A 24 -9.42 -2.39 11.81
N ALA A 25 -8.62 -1.53 11.18
CA ALA A 25 -9.09 -0.67 10.09
C ALA A 25 -9.57 -1.48 8.88
N MET A 26 -8.85 -2.55 8.52
CA MET A 26 -9.24 -3.43 7.42
C MET A 26 -10.54 -4.19 7.72
N LEU A 27 -10.77 -4.54 8.98
CA LEU A 27 -11.97 -5.27 9.43
C LEU A 27 -13.18 -4.37 9.65
N ALA A 28 -13.03 -3.08 9.69
CA ALA A 28 -14.08 -2.12 10.06
C ALA A 28 -15.18 -1.92 8.99
N GLY A 29 -15.45 -2.93 8.18
CA GLY A 29 -16.47 -2.88 7.11
C GLY A 29 -16.01 -2.18 5.85
N ASN A 30 -14.71 -1.91 5.72
CA ASN A 30 -14.15 -1.31 4.52
C ASN A 30 -13.88 -2.37 3.43
N ASP A 31 -14.22 -2.05 2.19
CA ASP A 31 -13.68 -2.79 1.06
C ASP A 31 -12.20 -2.44 0.92
N CYS A 32 -11.34 -3.44 1.04
CA CYS A 32 -9.89 -3.26 0.93
C CYS A 32 -9.41 -3.57 -0.49
N LEU A 33 -8.56 -2.71 -1.01
CA LEU A 33 -7.99 -2.81 -2.35
C LEU A 33 -6.47 -2.82 -2.26
N LEU A 34 -5.82 -3.73 -2.96
CA LEU A 34 -4.37 -3.80 -3.06
C LEU A 34 -3.98 -3.80 -4.54
N GLY A 35 -3.09 -2.90 -4.91
CA GLY A 35 -2.58 -2.86 -6.28
C GLY A 35 -1.77 -4.11 -6.62
N ALA A 36 -1.89 -4.62 -7.85
CA ALA A 36 -1.15 -5.80 -8.31
C ALA A 36 0.37 -5.62 -8.18
N ALA A 37 0.87 -4.41 -8.43
CA ALA A 37 2.29 -4.10 -8.25
C ALA A 37 2.72 -4.17 -6.78
N ASN A 38 1.87 -3.69 -5.86
CA ASN A 38 2.15 -3.76 -4.42
C ASN A 38 2.00 -5.19 -3.88
N LEU A 39 1.12 -6.01 -4.46
CA LEU A 39 1.07 -7.44 -4.14
C LEU A 39 2.41 -8.12 -4.46
N LEU A 40 2.96 -7.86 -5.65
CA LEU A 40 4.29 -8.37 -6.02
C LEU A 40 5.37 -7.86 -5.07
N GLU A 41 5.39 -6.57 -4.78
CA GLU A 41 6.36 -5.97 -3.86
C GLU A 41 6.29 -6.63 -2.48
N THR A 42 5.10 -6.86 -1.95
CA THR A 42 4.90 -7.52 -0.66
C THR A 42 5.47 -8.94 -0.67
N ARG A 43 5.21 -9.71 -1.73
CA ARG A 43 5.76 -11.05 -1.89
C ARG A 43 7.29 -11.04 -1.97
N MET A 44 7.86 -10.09 -2.68
CA MET A 44 9.33 -9.94 -2.80
C MET A 44 9.95 -9.64 -1.46
N VAL A 45 9.38 -8.72 -0.68
CA VAL A 45 9.88 -8.37 0.66
C VAL A 45 9.80 -9.57 1.61
N LEU A 46 8.67 -10.27 1.64
CA LEU A 46 8.50 -11.46 2.47
C LEU A 46 9.43 -12.59 2.07
N HIS A 47 9.64 -12.81 0.78
CA HIS A 47 10.58 -13.82 0.30
C HIS A 47 12.01 -13.55 0.80
N ALA A 48 12.41 -12.28 0.82
CA ALA A 48 13.74 -11.89 1.29
C ALA A 48 13.88 -11.97 2.83
N ARG A 49 12.82 -11.66 3.57
CA ARG A 49 12.86 -11.59 5.04
C ARG A 49 12.48 -12.90 5.72
N ASP A 50 11.35 -13.48 5.34
CA ASP A 50 10.78 -14.69 5.94
C ASP A 50 9.73 -15.29 4.98
N PRO A 51 10.16 -16.16 4.05
CA PRO A 51 9.25 -16.74 3.05
C PRO A 51 8.12 -17.57 3.65
N ALA A 52 8.24 -18.07 4.88
CA ALA A 52 7.16 -18.80 5.56
C ALA A 52 5.93 -17.93 5.81
N ASN A 53 6.05 -16.60 5.80
CA ASN A 53 4.94 -15.66 5.94
C ASN A 53 4.16 -15.43 4.64
N ILE A 54 4.60 -15.93 3.49
CA ILE A 54 3.86 -15.76 2.24
C ILE A 54 2.49 -16.45 2.27
N PRO A 55 2.38 -17.72 2.72
CA PRO A 55 1.07 -18.34 2.89
C PRO A 55 0.17 -17.60 3.88
N ASP A 56 0.73 -17.05 4.95
CA ASP A 56 -0.02 -16.26 5.94
C ASP A 56 -0.58 -14.99 5.31
N MET A 57 0.20 -14.32 4.48
CA MET A 57 -0.25 -13.15 3.73
C MET A 57 -1.39 -13.53 2.76
N ASP A 58 -1.23 -14.59 1.98
CA ASP A 58 -2.25 -15.05 1.04
C ASP A 58 -3.57 -15.37 1.76
N LEU A 59 -3.50 -16.02 2.91
CA LEU A 59 -4.65 -16.32 3.73
C LEU A 59 -5.32 -15.05 4.29
N LEU A 60 -4.54 -14.09 4.75
CA LEU A 60 -5.03 -12.80 5.24
C LEU A 60 -5.82 -12.07 4.14
N LEU A 61 -5.22 -11.93 2.97
CA LEU A 61 -5.86 -11.25 1.84
C LEU A 61 -7.17 -11.93 1.43
N LYS A 62 -7.19 -13.26 1.44
CA LYS A 62 -8.38 -14.05 1.11
C LYS A 62 -9.49 -13.86 2.16
N ARG A 63 -9.16 -13.93 3.45
CA ARG A 63 -10.13 -13.79 4.54
C ARG A 63 -10.74 -12.39 4.59
N LEU A 64 -9.96 -11.37 4.31
CA LEU A 64 -10.41 -9.99 4.24
C LEU A 64 -11.09 -9.65 2.90
N ARG A 65 -11.13 -10.60 1.97
CA ARG A 65 -11.69 -10.41 0.62
C ARG A 65 -11.07 -9.21 -0.09
N VAL A 66 -9.76 -9.02 0.09
CA VAL A 66 -9.03 -7.94 -0.56
C VAL A 66 -9.11 -8.10 -2.08
N ARG A 67 -9.53 -7.05 -2.76
CA ARG A 67 -9.52 -7.03 -4.22
C ARG A 67 -8.15 -6.60 -4.73
N ILE A 68 -7.62 -7.36 -5.67
CA ILE A 68 -6.37 -7.02 -6.35
C ILE A 68 -6.72 -6.22 -7.59
N GLU A 69 -6.23 -4.98 -7.65
CA GLU A 69 -6.51 -4.06 -8.74
C GLU A 69 -5.35 -4.02 -9.74
N PRO A 70 -5.62 -4.10 -11.04
CA PRO A 70 -4.56 -4.01 -12.05
C PRO A 70 -3.96 -2.62 -12.12
N VAL A 71 -2.71 -2.54 -12.58
CA VAL A 71 -2.09 -1.27 -12.96
C VAL A 71 -2.59 -0.89 -14.35
N THR A 72 -3.13 0.32 -14.48
CA THR A 72 -3.61 0.85 -15.76
C THR A 72 -2.66 1.92 -16.27
N GLU A 73 -2.78 2.27 -17.56
CA GLU A 73 -2.03 3.38 -18.15
C GLU A 73 -2.33 4.70 -17.39
N SER A 74 -3.59 4.95 -17.08
CA SER A 74 -4.01 6.12 -16.31
C SER A 74 -3.33 6.17 -14.94
N GLN A 75 -3.23 5.05 -14.24
CA GLN A 75 -2.50 4.97 -12.97
C GLN A 75 -1.00 5.18 -13.17
N SER A 76 -0.42 4.70 -14.26
CA SER A 76 0.97 4.97 -14.60
C SER A 76 1.24 6.47 -14.74
N ASP A 77 0.34 7.21 -15.39
CA ASP A 77 0.43 8.67 -15.51
C ASP A 77 0.36 9.35 -14.15
N LEU A 78 -0.58 8.93 -13.29
CA LEU A 78 -0.70 9.43 -11.93
C LEU A 78 0.55 9.13 -11.09
N ALA A 79 1.09 7.92 -11.21
CA ALA A 79 2.30 7.50 -10.51
C ALA A 79 3.51 8.34 -10.94
N PHE A 80 3.65 8.63 -12.23
CA PHE A 80 4.74 9.46 -12.74
C PHE A 80 4.61 10.90 -12.25
N ALA A 81 3.41 11.47 -12.27
CA ALA A 81 3.15 12.80 -11.73
C ALA A 81 3.50 12.88 -10.23
N ALA A 82 3.15 11.83 -9.47
CA ALA A 82 3.51 11.73 -8.05
C ALA A 82 5.03 11.67 -7.86
N PHE A 83 5.73 10.87 -8.66
CA PHE A 83 7.19 10.77 -8.60
C PHE A 83 7.86 12.10 -8.86
N ARG A 84 7.43 12.83 -9.89
CA ARG A 84 8.00 14.14 -10.23
C ARG A 84 7.86 15.15 -9.10
N LYS A 85 6.80 15.06 -8.32
CA LYS A 85 6.50 16.00 -7.23
C LYS A 85 7.03 15.52 -5.87
N PHE A 86 6.84 14.25 -5.55
CA PHE A 86 7.07 13.69 -4.22
C PHE A 86 8.14 12.60 -4.18
N GLY A 87 8.71 12.23 -5.32
CA GLY A 87 9.56 11.06 -5.44
C GLY A 87 10.92 11.22 -4.79
N LYS A 88 11.53 10.07 -4.52
CA LYS A 88 12.90 9.98 -4.03
C LYS A 88 13.86 10.62 -5.05
N GLY A 89 14.72 11.51 -4.56
CA GLY A 89 15.64 12.26 -5.42
C GLY A 89 15.08 13.58 -5.96
N MET A 90 13.79 13.89 -5.72
CA MET A 90 13.15 15.15 -6.15
C MET A 90 13.20 16.25 -5.08
N ARG A 91 14.04 16.10 -4.06
CA ARG A 91 14.22 17.07 -2.97
C ARG A 91 12.92 17.37 -2.22
N HIS A 92 12.05 16.36 -2.07
CA HIS A 92 10.80 16.47 -1.35
C HIS A 92 10.84 15.56 -0.10
N PRO A 93 10.28 15.99 1.06
CA PRO A 93 10.33 15.19 2.29
C PRO A 93 9.61 13.85 2.20
N ALA A 94 8.63 13.70 1.31
CA ALA A 94 7.95 12.42 1.10
C ALA A 94 8.90 11.32 0.60
N GLY A 95 9.74 11.63 -0.38
CA GLY A 95 10.73 10.68 -0.90
C GLY A 95 10.12 9.38 -1.40
N LEU A 96 8.99 9.44 -2.11
CA LEU A 96 8.28 8.24 -2.58
C LEU A 96 9.19 7.37 -3.45
N ASN A 97 9.27 6.08 -3.14
CA ASN A 97 9.95 5.10 -3.95
C ASN A 97 9.04 4.56 -5.07
N PHE A 98 9.55 3.63 -5.87
CA PHE A 98 8.82 3.03 -6.99
C PHE A 98 7.50 2.39 -6.54
N GLY A 99 7.52 1.58 -5.48
CA GLY A 99 6.33 0.92 -4.96
C GLY A 99 5.30 1.90 -4.40
N ASP A 100 5.76 2.94 -3.69
CA ASP A 100 4.90 3.98 -3.14
C ASP A 100 4.10 4.70 -4.22
N CYS A 101 4.70 4.93 -5.38
CA CYS A 101 4.04 5.60 -6.50
C CYS A 101 2.83 4.81 -7.01
N PHE A 102 2.87 3.48 -6.99
CA PHE A 102 1.73 2.65 -7.39
C PHE A 102 0.59 2.73 -6.38
N ALA A 103 0.88 2.67 -5.09
CA ALA A 103 -0.13 2.81 -4.04
C ALA A 103 -0.79 4.19 -4.08
N TYR A 104 0.02 5.24 -4.24
CA TYR A 104 -0.47 6.60 -4.45
C TYR A 104 -1.43 6.68 -5.63
N ALA A 105 -1.01 6.17 -6.79
CA ALA A 105 -1.77 6.25 -8.03
C ALA A 105 -3.12 5.54 -7.91
N LEU A 106 -3.15 4.34 -7.30
CA LEU A 106 -4.40 3.61 -7.11
C LEU A 106 -5.36 4.38 -6.19
N ALA A 107 -4.86 4.90 -5.08
CA ALA A 107 -5.67 5.69 -4.14
C ALA A 107 -6.24 6.94 -4.81
N LYS A 108 -5.45 7.65 -5.59
CA LYS A 108 -5.89 8.85 -6.30
C LYS A 108 -6.88 8.53 -7.42
N ASP A 109 -6.64 7.49 -8.19
CA ASP A 109 -7.51 7.07 -9.29
C ASP A 109 -8.92 6.70 -8.78
N LEU A 110 -8.99 6.02 -7.65
CA LEU A 110 -10.25 5.59 -7.05
C LEU A 110 -10.85 6.59 -6.06
N GLY A 111 -10.15 7.67 -5.75
CA GLY A 111 -10.60 8.64 -4.76
C GLY A 111 -10.72 8.06 -3.36
N CYS A 112 -9.86 7.13 -2.99
CA CYS A 112 -9.91 6.42 -1.71
C CYS A 112 -8.79 6.85 -0.77
N PRO A 113 -9.00 6.78 0.55
CA PRO A 113 -7.90 6.90 1.49
C PRO A 113 -6.94 5.72 1.39
N LEU A 114 -5.71 5.94 1.84
CA LEU A 114 -4.62 4.96 1.82
C LEU A 114 -4.26 4.57 3.25
N LEU A 115 -4.17 3.26 3.49
CA LEU A 115 -3.67 2.70 4.74
C LEU A 115 -2.18 2.39 4.56
N PHE A 116 -1.33 3.02 5.34
CA PHE A 116 0.13 2.90 5.23
C PHE A 116 0.81 3.06 6.58
N LYS A 117 2.01 2.51 6.68
CA LYS A 117 2.93 2.72 7.80
C LYS A 117 4.03 3.68 7.37
N GLY A 118 4.46 4.55 8.29
CA GLY A 118 5.59 5.45 8.08
C GLY A 118 5.16 6.87 7.73
N ASN A 119 6.14 7.68 7.34
CA ASN A 119 5.97 9.12 7.19
C ASN A 119 5.97 9.60 5.73
N ASP A 120 6.16 8.70 4.76
CA ASP A 120 6.36 9.12 3.38
C ASP A 120 5.10 9.77 2.80
N PHE A 121 3.95 9.13 2.96
CA PHE A 121 2.70 9.64 2.40
C PHE A 121 2.10 10.84 3.14
N ILE A 122 2.47 11.07 4.40
CA ILE A 122 1.93 12.22 5.15
C ILE A 122 2.37 13.57 4.58
N HIS A 123 3.45 13.59 3.81
CA HIS A 123 3.94 14.78 3.13
C HIS A 123 3.34 14.97 1.73
N THR A 124 2.38 14.16 1.36
CA THR A 124 1.67 14.21 0.08
C THR A 124 0.23 14.68 0.25
N ASP A 125 -0.51 14.72 -0.83
CA ASP A 125 -1.95 15.02 -0.83
C ASP A 125 -2.84 13.78 -0.68
N ILE A 126 -2.26 12.64 -0.25
CA ILE A 126 -3.01 11.43 0.08
C ILE A 126 -3.77 11.63 1.39
N THR A 127 -5.01 11.15 1.43
CA THR A 127 -5.79 11.07 2.66
C THR A 127 -5.44 9.78 3.39
N PRO A 128 -4.89 9.84 4.61
CA PRO A 128 -4.66 8.64 5.41
C PRO A 128 -5.98 7.96 5.79
N ALA A 129 -5.97 6.62 5.83
CA ALA A 129 -7.15 5.85 6.24
C ALA A 129 -7.35 5.86 7.78
N ILE A 130 -6.23 6.00 8.51
CA ILE A 130 -6.24 6.17 9.98
C ILE A 130 -5.15 7.14 10.43
#